data_cd5742a39f8b9f8f7166418cd152e229
#
_entry.id   cd5742a39f8b9f8f7166418cd152e229
#
_cell.length_a   1.000
_cell.length_b   1.000
_cell.length_c   1.000
_cell.angle_alpha   90.00
_cell.angle_beta   90.00
_cell.angle_gamma   90.00
#
_symmetry.space_group_name_H-M   'P 1'
#
loop_
_entity.id
_entity.type
_entity.pdbx_description
1 polymer ?
#
loop_
_entity_poly.entity_id
_entity_poly.type
_entity_poly.pdbx_seq_one_letter_code
_entity_poly.pdbx_strand_id
1 'polypeptide(L)'
;MRASLVAVAAAAALAVLFVPGASATGRRCPHQWAEGWQVLANKVQAPVYCPTWMPNPLDAKIGGQYQDIYSIGKDRSYLVSFLEHGDLGSGDVHVNFRGYPGRLSVPKCPAPVGHGTTPCFSNPVAHLSANGIHATVYQVNQGADQWHILLAWHYRGTLYAVSEHVIPPYRFSTQVRRNLSLLLESLVLVRPHS
;
A
#
# COMPACT_ATOMS: atom_id res chain seq x y z
N MET A 1 45.33 20.46 63.77
CA MET A 1 44.82 19.18 63.27
C MET A 1 43.99 19.50 62.01
N ARG A 2 44.51 19.19 60.77
CA ARG A 2 43.79 19.39 59.51
C ARG A 2 43.37 18.01 59.01
N ALA A 3 42.07 17.77 58.88
CA ALA A 3 41.53 16.55 58.31
C ALA A 3 41.36 16.73 56.79
N SER A 4 42.05 15.89 56.01
CA SER A 4 41.90 15.85 54.57
C SER A 4 40.79 14.88 54.18
N LEU A 5 39.76 15.41 53.52
CA LEU A 5 38.71 14.60 52.90
C LEU A 5 39.14 14.15 51.51
N VAL A 6 39.27 12.85 51.32
CA VAL A 6 39.52 12.22 50.01
C VAL A 6 38.15 11.92 49.36
N ALA A 7 37.85 12.59 48.25
CA ALA A 7 36.69 12.32 47.44
C ALA A 7 36.98 11.18 46.45
N VAL A 8 36.27 10.06 46.58
CA VAL A 8 36.31 8.94 45.62
C VAL A 8 35.26 9.19 44.56
N ALA A 9 35.70 9.46 43.33
CA ALA A 9 34.82 9.57 42.19
C ALA A 9 34.57 8.16 41.61
N ALA A 10 33.34 7.68 41.69
CA ALA A 10 32.92 6.45 41.05
C ALA A 10 32.50 6.75 39.61
N ALA A 11 33.27 6.27 38.65
CA ALA A 11 32.93 6.32 37.22
C ALA A 11 31.98 5.18 36.89
N ALA A 12 30.71 5.49 36.64
CA ALA A 12 29.74 4.53 36.10
C ALA A 12 29.93 4.39 34.60
N ALA A 13 30.46 3.24 34.15
CA ALA A 13 30.53 2.89 32.72
C ALA A 13 29.14 2.45 32.24
N LEU A 14 28.47 3.26 31.41
CA LEU A 14 27.28 2.84 30.68
C LEU A 14 27.69 1.86 29.57
N ALA A 15 27.42 0.59 29.76
CA ALA A 15 27.49 -0.43 28.72
C ALA A 15 26.27 -0.24 27.79
N VAL A 16 26.51 0.33 26.61
CA VAL A 16 25.51 0.38 25.52
C VAL A 16 25.40 -1.02 24.97
N LEU A 17 24.32 -1.72 25.33
CA LEU A 17 23.95 -3.00 24.74
C LEU A 17 23.49 -2.72 23.29
N PHE A 18 24.37 -2.96 22.32
CA PHE A 18 23.99 -3.10 20.92
C PHE A 18 23.09 -4.33 20.80
N VAL A 19 21.77 -4.12 20.76
CA VAL A 19 20.83 -5.14 20.33
C VAL A 19 21.05 -5.28 18.80
N PRO A 20 21.55 -6.42 18.30
CA PRO A 20 21.63 -6.61 16.87
C PRO A 20 20.20 -6.54 16.34
N GLY A 21 19.93 -5.53 15.52
CA GLY A 21 18.63 -5.39 14.86
C GLY A 21 18.35 -6.69 14.10
N ALA A 22 17.27 -7.37 14.44
CA ALA A 22 16.80 -8.53 13.69
C ALA A 22 16.72 -8.11 12.22
N SER A 23 17.64 -8.66 11.41
CA SER A 23 17.58 -8.51 9.96
C SER A 23 16.20 -9.03 9.55
N ALA A 24 15.30 -8.14 9.20
CA ALA A 24 14.05 -8.51 8.58
C ALA A 24 14.44 -9.35 7.36
N THR A 25 14.23 -10.68 7.46
CA THR A 25 14.37 -11.60 6.34
C THR A 25 13.51 -11.00 5.24
N GLY A 26 14.18 -10.38 4.24
CA GLY A 26 13.55 -9.46 3.31
C GLY A 26 12.42 -10.16 2.58
N ARG A 27 11.19 -9.83 2.94
CA ARG A 27 10.01 -10.24 2.17
C ARG A 27 10.25 -9.82 0.72
N ARG A 28 10.02 -10.76 -0.19
CA ARG A 28 10.15 -10.51 -1.63
C ARG A 28 8.77 -10.57 -2.26
N CYS A 29 8.61 -9.87 -3.38
CA CYS A 29 7.45 -10.03 -4.24
C CYS A 29 7.30 -11.52 -4.60
N PRO A 30 6.12 -12.15 -4.45
CA PRO A 30 5.89 -13.54 -4.79
C PRO A 30 6.35 -13.85 -6.21
N HIS A 31 6.97 -15.03 -6.42
CA HIS A 31 7.59 -15.39 -7.69
C HIS A 31 6.64 -15.23 -8.88
N GLN A 32 5.38 -15.62 -8.72
CA GLN A 32 4.36 -15.53 -9.76
C GLN A 32 3.99 -14.10 -10.16
N TRP A 33 4.31 -13.09 -9.35
CA TRP A 33 4.08 -11.67 -9.64
C TRP A 33 5.36 -10.88 -9.91
N ALA A 34 6.49 -11.40 -9.48
CA ALA A 34 7.75 -10.65 -9.42
C ALA A 34 8.13 -10.06 -10.79
N GLU A 35 8.01 -10.84 -11.87
CA GLU A 35 8.30 -10.38 -13.21
C GLU A 35 7.39 -9.22 -13.64
N GLY A 36 6.07 -9.39 -13.48
CA GLY A 36 5.10 -8.35 -13.85
C GLY A 36 5.30 -7.06 -13.07
N TRP A 37 5.54 -7.15 -11.75
CA TRP A 37 5.83 -5.98 -10.92
C TRP A 37 7.16 -5.32 -11.27
N GLN A 38 8.16 -6.09 -11.68
CA GLN A 38 9.42 -5.53 -12.17
C GLN A 38 9.24 -4.79 -13.50
N VAL A 39 8.48 -5.39 -14.43
CA VAL A 39 8.11 -4.74 -15.70
C VAL A 39 7.36 -3.43 -15.44
N LEU A 40 6.39 -3.44 -14.49
CA LEU A 40 5.67 -2.23 -14.11
C LEU A 40 6.61 -1.16 -13.56
N ALA A 41 7.47 -1.50 -12.60
CA ALA A 41 8.43 -0.55 -12.03
C ALA A 41 9.31 0.09 -13.11
N ASN A 42 9.81 -0.73 -14.04
CA ASN A 42 10.64 -0.27 -15.15
C ASN A 42 9.90 0.66 -16.11
N LYS A 43 8.63 0.36 -16.42
CA LYS A 43 7.81 1.19 -17.32
C LYS A 43 7.44 2.53 -16.67
N VAL A 44 7.03 2.54 -15.40
CA VAL A 44 6.65 3.78 -14.72
C VAL A 44 7.85 4.60 -14.25
N GLN A 45 9.07 4.04 -14.30
CA GLN A 45 10.31 4.67 -13.83
C GLN A 45 10.19 5.20 -12.39
N ALA A 46 9.52 4.42 -11.54
CA ALA A 46 9.31 4.72 -10.13
C ALA A 46 9.20 3.40 -9.34
N PRO A 47 9.51 3.39 -8.04
CA PRO A 47 9.21 2.25 -7.21
C PRO A 47 7.73 1.91 -7.24
N VAL A 48 7.39 0.63 -7.15
CA VAL A 48 6.01 0.13 -7.04
C VAL A 48 5.90 -0.82 -5.85
N TYR A 49 4.71 -0.92 -5.25
CA TYR A 49 4.47 -1.80 -4.11
C TYR A 49 3.80 -3.09 -4.55
N CYS A 50 4.49 -4.21 -4.36
CA CYS A 50 3.99 -5.55 -4.62
C CYS A 50 3.42 -6.14 -3.33
N PRO A 51 2.17 -6.65 -3.30
CA PRO A 51 1.64 -7.35 -2.15
C PRO A 51 2.27 -8.73 -2.01
N THR A 52 2.50 -9.17 -0.77
CA THR A 52 2.92 -10.57 -0.48
C THR A 52 1.78 -11.39 0.10
N TRP A 53 0.63 -10.79 0.29
CA TRP A 53 -0.61 -11.38 0.77
C TRP A 53 -1.81 -10.70 0.10
N MET A 54 -2.88 -11.45 -0.11
CA MET A 54 -4.15 -10.96 -0.64
C MET A 54 -5.31 -11.53 0.17
N PRO A 55 -6.43 -10.81 0.31
CA PRO A 55 -7.62 -11.33 0.97
C PRO A 55 -8.27 -12.43 0.13
N ASN A 56 -8.84 -13.45 0.80
CA ASN A 56 -9.63 -14.47 0.13
C ASN A 56 -10.88 -13.87 -0.55
N PRO A 57 -11.25 -14.26 -1.79
CA PRO A 57 -10.70 -15.38 -2.56
C PRO A 57 -9.52 -15.00 -3.47
N LEU A 58 -8.94 -13.82 -3.33
CA LEU A 58 -7.91 -13.31 -4.25
C LEU A 58 -6.53 -13.92 -4.00
N ASP A 59 -6.27 -14.41 -2.77
CA ASP A 59 -5.00 -14.99 -2.34
C ASP A 59 -4.74 -16.40 -2.93
N ALA A 60 -5.77 -17.22 -3.02
CA ALA A 60 -5.67 -18.61 -3.48
C ALA A 60 -5.34 -18.73 -4.97
N LYS A 61 -5.46 -17.66 -5.71
CA LYS A 61 -5.27 -17.60 -7.15
C LYS A 61 -4.31 -16.48 -7.50
N ILE A 62 -3.14 -16.59 -6.97
CA ILE A 62 -2.03 -15.69 -7.29
C ILE A 62 -1.58 -15.83 -8.76
N GLY A 63 -2.23 -16.08 -9.63
CA GLY A 63 -2.26 -15.97 -11.05
C GLY A 63 -3.61 -15.46 -11.43
N GLY A 64 -4.37 -15.03 -10.43
CA GLY A 64 -5.61 -14.34 -10.59
C GLY A 64 -5.37 -13.10 -11.40
N GLN A 65 -6.25 -12.84 -12.30
CA GLN A 65 -6.17 -11.78 -13.25
C GLN A 65 -5.89 -10.46 -12.53
N TYR A 66 -4.66 -9.97 -12.61
CA TYR A 66 -4.50 -8.54 -12.54
C TYR A 66 -4.74 -8.02 -13.96
N GLN A 67 -5.83 -7.35 -14.15
CA GLN A 67 -6.06 -6.62 -15.38
C GLN A 67 -5.10 -5.43 -15.37
N ASP A 68 -4.44 -5.23 -16.49
CA ASP A 68 -3.77 -4.00 -16.86
C ASP A 68 -2.46 -3.63 -16.15
N ILE A 69 -1.64 -4.58 -15.75
CA ILE A 69 -0.24 -4.28 -15.43
C ILE A 69 0.47 -3.55 -16.59
N TYR A 70 -0.13 -3.55 -17.77
CA TYR A 70 0.33 -2.87 -18.97
C TYR A 70 -0.41 -1.57 -19.25
N SER A 71 -1.52 -1.28 -18.57
CA SER A 71 -2.26 -0.02 -18.68
C SER A 71 -1.58 1.07 -17.89
N ILE A 72 -0.63 1.70 -18.53
CA ILE A 72 0.10 2.84 -17.96
C ILE A 72 -0.32 4.10 -18.72
N GLY A 73 -0.82 5.07 -17.97
CA GLY A 73 -1.18 6.38 -18.51
C GLY A 73 0.04 7.13 -19.08
N LYS A 74 -0.22 8.11 -19.95
CA LYS A 74 0.84 8.99 -20.47
C LYS A 74 1.60 9.72 -19.35
N ASP A 75 0.97 9.95 -18.21
CA ASP A 75 1.56 10.53 -17.00
C ASP A 75 2.24 9.47 -16.11
N ARG A 76 2.42 8.26 -16.61
CA ARG A 76 2.97 7.09 -15.91
C ARG A 76 2.11 6.58 -14.74
N SER A 77 0.90 7.10 -14.57
CA SER A 77 -0.05 6.51 -13.63
C SER A 77 -0.43 5.09 -14.05
N TYR A 78 -0.71 4.25 -13.06
CA TYR A 78 -1.07 2.85 -13.31
C TYR A 78 -2.20 2.39 -12.37
N LEU A 79 -2.92 1.38 -12.83
CA LEU A 79 -3.89 0.60 -12.07
C LEU A 79 -3.57 -0.88 -12.26
N VAL A 80 -3.50 -1.62 -11.14
CA VAL A 80 -3.44 -3.09 -11.13
C VAL A 80 -4.60 -3.58 -10.30
N SER A 81 -5.50 -4.36 -10.89
CA SER A 81 -6.67 -4.91 -10.21
C SER A 81 -6.51 -6.42 -10.01
N PHE A 82 -6.74 -6.87 -8.79
CA PHE A 82 -6.89 -8.29 -8.45
C PHE A 82 -8.37 -8.58 -8.34
N LEU A 83 -8.87 -9.44 -9.20
CA LEU A 83 -10.28 -9.76 -9.31
C LEU A 83 -10.55 -11.19 -8.82
N GLU A 84 -11.75 -11.43 -8.31
CA GLU A 84 -12.23 -12.76 -8.04
C GLU A 84 -12.33 -13.58 -9.32
N HIS A 85 -11.81 -14.82 -9.26
CA HIS A 85 -12.05 -15.82 -10.30
C HIS A 85 -13.28 -16.63 -9.93
N GLY A 86 -14.28 -16.64 -10.76
CA GLY A 86 -15.43 -17.52 -10.59
C GLY A 86 -16.42 -17.36 -11.74
N ASP A 87 -17.37 -18.27 -11.79
CA ASP A 87 -18.49 -18.23 -12.72
C ASP A 87 -19.35 -16.97 -12.55
N LEU A 88 -19.17 -16.26 -11.48
CA LEU A 88 -19.83 -15.00 -11.22
C LEU A 88 -19.16 -13.81 -11.89
N GLY A 89 -17.92 -13.94 -12.39
CA GLY A 89 -17.23 -12.99 -13.30
C GLY A 89 -17.45 -11.50 -13.13
N SER A 90 -18.17 -11.10 -12.08
CA SER A 90 -18.64 -9.75 -11.85
C SER A 90 -17.53 -8.80 -11.44
N GLY A 91 -16.39 -9.32 -10.97
CA GLY A 91 -15.35 -8.51 -10.36
C GLY A 91 -15.79 -7.85 -9.05
N ASP A 92 -16.85 -8.36 -8.44
CA ASP A 92 -17.42 -7.77 -7.23
C ASP A 92 -16.44 -7.78 -6.07
N VAL A 93 -15.68 -8.86 -5.91
CA VAL A 93 -14.58 -8.90 -4.94
C VAL A 93 -13.28 -8.54 -5.64
N HIS A 94 -12.75 -7.38 -5.35
CA HIS A 94 -11.49 -6.95 -5.94
C HIS A 94 -10.69 -6.00 -5.04
N VAL A 95 -9.37 -5.98 -5.33
CA VAL A 95 -8.42 -5.03 -4.74
C VAL A 95 -7.71 -4.29 -5.88
N ASN A 96 -7.67 -2.99 -5.78
CA ASN A 96 -7.02 -2.12 -6.74
C ASN A 96 -5.75 -1.52 -6.15
N PHE A 97 -4.64 -1.63 -6.88
CA PHE A 97 -3.39 -0.92 -6.61
C PHE A 97 -3.21 0.19 -7.63
N ARG A 98 -2.95 1.40 -7.15
CA ARG A 98 -2.70 2.57 -7.99
C ARG A 98 -1.42 3.26 -7.62
N GLY A 99 -0.78 3.85 -8.60
CA GLY A 99 0.33 4.75 -8.41
C GLY A 99 0.27 5.92 -9.38
N TYR A 100 0.68 7.08 -8.87
CA TYR A 100 0.68 8.35 -9.59
C TYR A 100 2.06 9.01 -9.46
N PRO A 101 3.07 8.56 -10.24
CA PRO A 101 4.42 9.09 -10.20
C PRO A 101 4.48 10.60 -10.46
N GLY A 102 5.19 11.33 -9.60
CA GLY A 102 5.32 12.80 -9.69
C GLY A 102 4.11 13.59 -9.20
N ARG A 103 3.08 12.94 -8.63
CA ARG A 103 1.92 13.64 -8.07
C ARG A 103 1.99 13.75 -6.55
N LEU A 104 1.72 14.95 -6.06
CA LEU A 104 1.64 15.27 -4.63
C LEU A 104 0.19 15.43 -4.13
N SER A 105 -0.77 15.49 -5.05
CA SER A 105 -2.19 15.68 -4.73
C SER A 105 -3.03 14.59 -5.39
N VAL A 106 -4.22 14.35 -4.82
CA VAL A 106 -5.20 13.41 -5.38
C VAL A 106 -5.54 13.84 -6.82
N PRO A 107 -5.42 12.92 -7.80
CA PRO A 107 -5.79 13.22 -9.18
C PRO A 107 -7.28 13.41 -9.34
N LYS A 108 -7.68 14.02 -10.46
CA LYS A 108 -9.09 14.11 -10.87
C LYS A 108 -9.45 12.93 -11.75
N CYS A 109 -10.59 12.34 -11.47
CA CYS A 109 -11.21 11.26 -12.21
C CYS A 109 -12.51 11.74 -12.85
N PRO A 110 -13.04 11.04 -13.88
CA PRO A 110 -14.36 11.32 -14.40
C PRO A 110 -15.41 11.30 -13.27
N ALA A 111 -16.33 12.23 -13.31
CA ALA A 111 -17.45 12.22 -12.35
C ALA A 111 -18.30 10.96 -12.58
N PRO A 112 -18.75 10.25 -11.53
CA PRO A 112 -19.57 9.04 -11.68
C PRO A 112 -20.96 9.34 -12.26
N VAL A 113 -21.44 10.57 -12.12
CA VAL A 113 -22.71 11.03 -12.67
C VAL A 113 -22.51 12.40 -13.31
N GLY A 114 -23.06 12.59 -14.52
CA GLY A 114 -22.97 13.84 -15.26
C GLY A 114 -21.64 14.03 -16.00
N HIS A 115 -21.37 15.29 -16.36
CA HIS A 115 -20.13 15.68 -17.05
C HIS A 115 -19.17 16.35 -16.07
N GLY A 116 -17.88 16.20 -16.29
CA GLY A 116 -16.84 16.84 -15.50
C GLY A 116 -15.93 15.86 -14.76
N THR A 117 -15.25 16.37 -13.73
CA THR A 117 -14.29 15.60 -12.95
C THR A 117 -14.53 15.79 -11.46
N THR A 118 -14.19 14.75 -10.68
CA THR A 118 -14.19 14.75 -9.22
C THR A 118 -12.82 14.28 -8.72
N PRO A 119 -12.41 14.55 -7.48
CA PRO A 119 -11.24 13.89 -6.91
C PRO A 119 -11.41 12.37 -7.02
N CYS A 120 -10.35 11.65 -7.41
CA CYS A 120 -10.42 10.17 -7.53
C CYS A 120 -10.76 9.53 -6.19
N PHE A 121 -10.39 10.16 -5.08
CA PHE A 121 -10.80 9.81 -3.72
C PHE A 121 -10.78 11.05 -2.82
N SER A 122 -11.66 11.06 -1.82
CA SER A 122 -11.88 12.21 -0.92
C SER A 122 -12.39 11.74 0.44
N ASN A 123 -12.59 12.69 1.36
CA ASN A 123 -13.14 12.42 2.70
C ASN A 123 -12.25 11.49 3.55
N PRO A 124 -11.05 11.95 3.95
CA PRO A 124 -10.20 11.22 4.86
C PRO A 124 -10.88 11.03 6.22
N VAL A 125 -10.79 9.83 6.80
CA VAL A 125 -11.47 9.48 8.05
C VAL A 125 -10.54 8.96 9.14
N ALA A 126 -9.34 8.51 8.77
CA ALA A 126 -8.38 7.94 9.71
C ALA A 126 -6.97 7.89 9.12
N HIS A 127 -6.02 7.48 9.95
CA HIS A 127 -4.66 7.14 9.54
C HIS A 127 -4.33 5.71 9.97
N LEU A 128 -3.52 5.03 9.17
CA LEU A 128 -3.01 3.70 9.45
C LEU A 128 -1.51 3.68 9.16
N SER A 129 -0.75 3.05 10.06
CA SER A 129 0.70 2.90 9.89
C SER A 129 1.08 1.44 10.02
N ALA A 130 1.76 0.91 9.02
CA ALA A 130 2.32 -0.44 9.02
C ALA A 130 3.51 -0.50 8.05
N ASN A 131 4.46 -1.36 8.33
CA ASN A 131 5.62 -1.63 7.46
C ASN A 131 6.38 -0.35 7.02
N GLY A 132 6.46 0.65 7.92
CA GLY A 132 7.09 1.95 7.62
C GLY A 132 6.28 2.85 6.67
N ILE A 133 5.06 2.48 6.32
CA ILE A 133 4.13 3.27 5.51
C ILE A 133 3.15 3.97 6.43
N HIS A 134 2.95 5.27 6.21
CA HIS A 134 1.92 6.08 6.89
C HIS A 134 0.84 6.44 5.87
N ALA A 135 -0.30 5.77 5.95
CA ALA A 135 -1.39 5.93 4.99
C ALA A 135 -2.57 6.69 5.61
N THR A 136 -3.24 7.47 4.78
CA THR A 136 -4.55 8.06 5.08
C THR A 136 -5.64 7.11 4.62
N VAL A 137 -6.65 6.89 5.45
CA VAL A 137 -7.82 6.05 5.15
C VAL A 137 -8.94 6.93 4.61
N TYR A 138 -9.47 6.55 3.47
CA TYR A 138 -10.66 7.16 2.85
C TYR A 138 -11.80 6.16 2.88
N GLN A 139 -12.96 6.58 3.39
CA GLN A 139 -14.09 5.67 3.60
C GLN A 139 -15.03 5.69 2.42
N VAL A 140 -15.45 4.50 1.97
CA VAL A 140 -16.49 4.26 0.95
C VAL A 140 -16.57 5.39 -0.07
N ASN A 141 -15.53 5.54 -0.83
CA ASN A 141 -15.41 6.64 -1.76
C ASN A 141 -16.49 6.55 -2.85
N GLN A 142 -17.16 7.68 -3.12
CA GLN A 142 -18.17 7.82 -4.16
C GLN A 142 -17.60 8.38 -5.47
N GLY A 143 -16.30 8.62 -5.52
CA GLY A 143 -15.59 9.04 -6.74
C GLY A 143 -15.31 7.89 -7.70
N ALA A 144 -14.17 7.91 -8.38
CA ALA A 144 -13.78 6.87 -9.34
C ALA A 144 -13.62 5.48 -8.73
N ASP A 145 -13.39 5.41 -7.41
CA ASP A 145 -13.32 4.17 -6.63
C ASP A 145 -14.62 3.95 -5.83
N GLN A 146 -15.76 4.00 -6.49
CA GLN A 146 -17.07 3.83 -5.85
C GLN A 146 -17.11 2.57 -4.99
N TRP A 147 -17.71 2.70 -3.81
CA TRP A 147 -17.91 1.59 -2.86
C TRP A 147 -16.62 0.96 -2.34
N HIS A 148 -15.49 1.66 -2.43
CA HIS A 148 -14.22 1.21 -1.89
C HIS A 148 -13.85 1.95 -0.60
N ILE A 149 -13.23 1.23 0.33
CA ILE A 149 -12.35 1.83 1.32
C ILE A 149 -10.95 1.83 0.73
N LEU A 150 -10.25 2.93 0.88
CA LEU A 150 -8.98 3.17 0.23
C LEU A 150 -7.93 3.65 1.24
N LEU A 151 -6.71 3.16 1.12
CA LEU A 151 -5.52 3.71 1.77
C LEU A 151 -4.69 4.46 0.74
N ALA A 152 -4.20 5.66 1.09
CA ALA A 152 -3.26 6.38 0.24
C ALA A 152 -2.08 6.93 1.04
N TRP A 153 -0.90 6.93 0.42
CA TRP A 153 0.34 7.44 1.01
C TRP A 153 1.29 7.98 -0.05
N HIS A 154 2.28 8.76 0.40
CA HIS A 154 3.33 9.25 -0.47
C HIS A 154 4.66 8.54 -0.18
N TYR A 155 5.39 8.26 -1.23
CA TYR A 155 6.76 7.80 -1.13
C TYR A 155 7.58 8.28 -2.33
N ARG A 156 8.68 8.99 -2.08
CA ARG A 156 9.61 9.51 -3.11
C ARG A 156 8.91 10.22 -4.28
N GLY A 157 8.00 11.13 -3.96
CA GLY A 157 7.30 11.94 -4.97
C GLY A 157 6.21 11.20 -5.75
N THR A 158 5.84 9.98 -5.34
CA THR A 158 4.74 9.21 -5.92
C THR A 158 3.61 9.10 -4.90
N LEU A 159 2.39 9.37 -5.31
CA LEU A 159 1.19 9.03 -4.58
C LEU A 159 0.79 7.60 -4.90
N TYR A 160 0.61 6.78 -3.88
CA TYR A 160 0.13 5.39 -3.99
C TYR A 160 -1.23 5.27 -3.35
N ALA A 161 -2.04 4.35 -3.86
CA ALA A 161 -3.28 3.96 -3.23
C ALA A 161 -3.53 2.46 -3.38
N VAL A 162 -4.15 1.87 -2.37
CA VAL A 162 -4.71 0.53 -2.41
C VAL A 162 -6.14 0.60 -1.90
N SER A 163 -7.05 -0.04 -2.59
CA SER A 163 -8.47 -0.04 -2.23
C SER A 163 -9.07 -1.43 -2.36
N GLU A 164 -10.08 -1.70 -1.54
CA GLU A 164 -10.86 -2.93 -1.60
C GLU A 164 -12.34 -2.58 -1.63
N HIS A 165 -13.11 -3.30 -2.45
CA HIS A 165 -14.53 -3.08 -2.65
C HIS A 165 -15.34 -3.54 -1.43
N VAL A 166 -16.33 -2.73 -1.02
CA VAL A 166 -17.29 -3.05 0.04
C VAL A 166 -18.58 -3.53 -0.59
N ILE A 167 -18.90 -4.83 -0.43
CA ILE A 167 -20.04 -5.46 -1.08
C ILE A 167 -20.88 -6.24 -0.05
N PRO A 168 -21.83 -5.62 0.61
CA PRO A 168 -22.78 -6.36 1.42
C PRO A 168 -23.65 -7.32 0.55
N PRO A 169 -23.96 -8.56 1.04
CA PRO A 169 -23.61 -9.10 2.35
C PRO A 169 -22.25 -9.81 2.41
N TYR A 170 -21.50 -9.86 1.31
CA TYR A 170 -20.29 -10.69 1.20
C TYR A 170 -19.08 -10.04 1.88
N ARG A 171 -18.99 -8.69 1.88
CA ARG A 171 -17.84 -7.98 2.41
C ARG A 171 -18.25 -6.67 3.08
N PHE A 172 -18.11 -6.63 4.40
CA PHE A 172 -18.43 -5.46 5.22
C PHE A 172 -17.24 -4.55 5.42
N SER A 173 -17.49 -3.27 5.70
CA SER A 173 -16.46 -2.24 5.92
C SER A 173 -15.41 -2.63 6.97
N THR A 174 -15.80 -3.32 8.05
CA THR A 174 -14.89 -3.77 9.10
C THR A 174 -13.89 -4.80 8.59
N GLN A 175 -14.35 -5.74 7.77
CA GLN A 175 -13.49 -6.74 7.14
C GLN A 175 -12.55 -6.11 6.12
N VAL A 176 -13.06 -5.22 5.28
CA VAL A 176 -12.26 -4.48 4.30
C VAL A 176 -11.15 -3.68 4.98
N ARG A 177 -11.45 -2.97 6.06
CA ARG A 177 -10.43 -2.24 6.84
C ARG A 177 -9.36 -3.16 7.39
N ARG A 178 -9.74 -4.34 7.90
CA ARG A 178 -8.79 -5.35 8.38
C ARG A 178 -7.92 -5.88 7.25
N ASN A 179 -8.51 -6.18 6.11
CA ASN A 179 -7.79 -6.66 4.92
C ASN A 179 -6.78 -5.61 4.43
N LEU A 180 -7.19 -4.35 4.34
CA LEU A 180 -6.31 -3.25 3.94
C LEU A 180 -5.15 -3.06 4.92
N SER A 181 -5.36 -3.29 6.23
CA SER A 181 -4.27 -3.28 7.21
C SER A 181 -3.25 -4.40 6.92
N LEU A 182 -3.72 -5.62 6.71
CA LEU A 182 -2.87 -6.77 6.37
C LEU A 182 -2.16 -6.57 5.02
N LEU A 183 -2.85 -5.98 4.04
CA LEU A 183 -2.24 -5.62 2.77
C LEU A 183 -1.09 -4.65 2.98
N LEU A 184 -1.30 -3.56 3.73
CA LEU A 184 -0.27 -2.56 4.01
C LEU A 184 0.96 -3.18 4.69
N GLU A 185 0.73 -4.09 5.65
CA GLU A 185 1.79 -4.85 6.32
C GLU A 185 2.56 -5.76 5.35
N SER A 186 1.87 -6.26 4.32
CA SER A 186 2.41 -7.22 3.36
C SER A 186 3.17 -6.60 2.20
N LEU A 187 3.11 -5.29 2.01
CA LEU A 187 3.70 -4.62 0.85
C LEU A 187 5.23 -4.69 0.85
N VAL A 188 5.79 -5.02 -0.30
CA VAL A 188 7.23 -4.94 -0.55
C VAL A 188 7.51 -4.00 -1.72
N LEU A 189 8.62 -3.27 -1.61
CA LEU A 189 8.99 -2.27 -2.61
C LEU A 189 9.81 -2.92 -3.74
N VAL A 190 9.32 -2.81 -4.97
CA VAL A 190 10.03 -3.19 -6.20
C VAL A 190 10.55 -1.91 -6.85
N ARG A 191 11.84 -1.84 -7.10
CA ARG A 191 12.50 -0.67 -7.71
C ARG A 191 12.70 -0.90 -9.21
N PRO A 192 12.64 0.13 -10.04
CA PRO A 192 13.06 -0.01 -11.43
C PRO A 192 14.54 -0.41 -11.49
N HIS A 193 14.90 -1.20 -12.50
CA HIS A 193 16.30 -1.42 -12.83
C HIS A 193 16.90 -0.11 -13.38
N SER A 194 18.09 0.20 -12.95
CA SER A 194 18.91 1.32 -13.47
C SER A 194 19.44 0.99 -14.87
#